data_1d87c8f9e24a111c554d825ed7d1db92
#
_entry.id   1d87c8f9e24a111c554d825ed7d1db92
#
_cell.length_a   1.000
_cell.length_b   1.000
_cell.length_c   1.000
_cell.angle_alpha   90.00
_cell.angle_beta   90.00
_cell.angle_gamma   90.00
#
_symmetry.space_group_name_H-M   'P 1'
#
loop_
_entity.id
_entity.type
_entity.pdbx_description
1 polymer ?
#
loop_
_entity_poly.entity_id
_entity_poly.type
_entity_poly.pdbx_seq_one_letter_code
_entity_poly.pdbx_strand_id
1 'polypeptide(L)'
;MFGGFGLDIEFDKTMKTAPNVSLTSAITGQDGSFLAEFLLEKGYIVHGIKRRASSFNTQRVDHIYQDPHVSNANFKLHYGDLSDASNLIRIIQETQPDEIYNLGAQSHVAVSFESPEYTTDVDGMGTLSMLEAIRILGLEKKTRFYQASTSELYGLVQETPQNETTPFYPRSPYAVAKLYAYWIVVNYLEAFGMYACNGILFNHESPRRGETFVTRKITRGLANISLGLEECLYMGNIDALRDWGHAKDYVRMQWMMLQQDQPEDFVIATGVQYSVRQFINWTAKALGMQLRWEGEGVNEVAYWNEKAIVRIDLRYFRSTEVEALLGDPTKAKQKLGWVPEITAHEICTEMVTADLQAAKQYAMLKINGYTVNVSVE
;
A
#
# COMPACT_ATOMS: atom_id res chain seq x y z
N MET A 1 14.29 -61.66 -36.37
CA MET A 1 13.11 -60.92 -35.98
C MET A 1 13.11 -60.80 -34.46
N PHE A 2 13.61 -59.70 -33.92
CA PHE A 2 13.52 -59.37 -32.48
C PHE A 2 12.69 -58.10 -32.39
N GLY A 3 11.48 -58.25 -31.85
CA GLY A 3 10.61 -57.11 -31.59
C GLY A 3 11.05 -56.39 -30.30
N GLY A 4 11.38 -55.11 -30.43
CA GLY A 4 11.63 -54.24 -29.33
C GLY A 4 10.32 -53.76 -28.73
N PHE A 5 10.05 -54.07 -27.47
CA PHE A 5 9.01 -53.43 -26.69
C PHE A 5 9.56 -52.09 -26.18
N GLY A 6 9.12 -51.00 -26.80
CA GLY A 6 9.26 -49.66 -26.24
C GLY A 6 8.25 -49.48 -25.10
N LEU A 7 8.73 -49.36 -23.87
CA LEU A 7 7.95 -48.86 -22.74
C LEU A 7 7.95 -47.33 -22.82
N ASP A 8 6.90 -46.75 -23.35
CA ASP A 8 6.59 -45.32 -23.18
C ASP A 8 6.21 -45.13 -21.69
N ILE A 9 7.15 -44.64 -20.92
CA ILE A 9 6.89 -44.17 -19.57
C ILE A 9 6.30 -42.76 -19.74
N GLU A 10 4.96 -42.67 -19.77
CA GLU A 10 4.28 -41.38 -19.54
C GLU A 10 4.65 -40.90 -18.13
N PHE A 11 5.49 -39.88 -18.08
CA PHE A 11 5.70 -39.14 -16.83
C PHE A 11 4.41 -38.43 -16.47
N ASP A 12 3.74 -38.97 -15.44
CA ASP A 12 2.55 -38.35 -14.81
C ASP A 12 2.92 -36.94 -14.32
N LYS A 13 2.40 -35.92 -15.02
CA LYS A 13 2.57 -34.49 -14.71
C LYS A 13 1.75 -34.03 -13.50
N THR A 14 1.29 -34.92 -12.66
CA THR A 14 0.50 -34.62 -11.46
C THR A 14 1.31 -34.68 -10.16
N MET A 15 2.60 -34.37 -10.18
CA MET A 15 3.26 -34.01 -8.93
C MET A 15 2.68 -32.67 -8.51
N LYS A 16 1.75 -32.67 -7.55
CA LYS A 16 1.38 -31.49 -6.77
C LYS A 16 2.67 -30.95 -6.14
N THR A 17 3.24 -29.92 -6.75
CA THR A 17 4.28 -29.13 -6.08
C THR A 17 3.69 -28.62 -4.77
N ALA A 18 4.46 -28.68 -3.67
CA ALA A 18 4.03 -28.08 -2.41
C ALA A 18 3.61 -26.60 -2.65
N PRO A 19 2.60 -26.09 -1.95
CA PRO A 19 2.17 -24.72 -2.13
C PRO A 19 3.31 -23.76 -1.79
N ASN A 20 3.44 -22.68 -2.57
CA ASN A 20 4.40 -21.63 -2.27
C ASN A 20 4.10 -20.99 -0.92
N VAL A 21 5.14 -20.65 -0.18
CA VAL A 21 5.06 -19.97 1.11
C VAL A 21 5.43 -18.51 0.94
N SER A 22 4.53 -17.60 1.31
CA SER A 22 4.80 -16.18 1.33
C SER A 22 4.89 -15.62 2.74
N LEU A 23 5.76 -14.63 2.93
CA LEU A 23 5.85 -13.83 4.15
C LEU A 23 5.64 -12.35 3.79
N THR A 24 4.63 -11.72 4.40
CA THR A 24 4.27 -10.33 4.14
C THR A 24 4.39 -9.50 5.42
N SER A 25 5.25 -8.48 5.41
CA SER A 25 5.28 -7.49 6.49
C SER A 25 4.08 -6.52 6.36
N ALA A 26 3.63 -5.94 7.47
CA ALA A 26 2.43 -5.08 7.53
C ALA A 26 1.18 -5.72 6.89
N ILE A 27 0.96 -7.01 7.11
CA ILE A 27 -0.18 -7.78 6.56
C ILE A 27 -1.53 -7.16 6.90
N THR A 28 -1.63 -6.42 8.00
CA THR A 28 -2.84 -5.73 8.46
C THR A 28 -3.04 -4.34 7.83
N GLY A 29 -2.14 -3.92 6.94
CA GLY A 29 -2.25 -2.71 6.13
C GLY A 29 -3.22 -2.88 4.96
N GLN A 30 -3.40 -1.80 4.18
CA GLN A 30 -4.20 -1.83 2.95
C GLN A 30 -3.67 -2.90 1.99
N ASP A 31 -2.44 -2.73 1.52
CA ASP A 31 -1.83 -3.62 0.53
C ASP A 31 -1.65 -5.03 1.06
N GLY A 32 -1.17 -5.16 2.32
CA GLY A 32 -0.99 -6.47 2.94
C GLY A 32 -2.28 -7.30 2.97
N SER A 33 -3.43 -6.66 3.25
CA SER A 33 -4.72 -7.35 3.29
C SER A 33 -5.21 -7.79 1.91
N PHE A 34 -5.06 -6.96 0.87
CA PHE A 34 -5.40 -7.35 -0.50
C PHE A 34 -4.42 -8.39 -1.06
N LEU A 35 -3.13 -8.26 -0.75
CA LEU A 35 -2.12 -9.24 -1.16
C LEU A 35 -2.39 -10.61 -0.50
N ALA A 36 -2.76 -10.63 0.78
CA ALA A 36 -3.11 -11.87 1.46
C ALA A 36 -4.27 -12.59 0.78
N GLU A 37 -5.36 -11.88 0.46
CA GLU A 37 -6.50 -12.44 -0.28
C GLU A 37 -6.05 -13.00 -1.63
N PHE A 38 -5.32 -12.20 -2.40
CA PHE A 38 -4.84 -12.56 -3.73
C PHE A 38 -3.93 -13.80 -3.72
N LEU A 39 -3.03 -13.91 -2.74
CA LEU A 39 -2.14 -15.06 -2.61
C LEU A 39 -2.88 -16.31 -2.13
N LEU A 40 -3.84 -16.18 -1.21
CA LEU A 40 -4.69 -17.29 -0.77
C LEU A 40 -5.52 -17.85 -1.93
N GLU A 41 -6.09 -17.00 -2.78
CA GLU A 41 -6.81 -17.41 -4.01
C GLU A 41 -5.91 -18.17 -4.99
N LYS A 42 -4.60 -17.88 -5.00
CA LYS A 42 -3.58 -18.61 -5.78
C LYS A 42 -3.08 -19.88 -5.10
N GLY A 43 -3.58 -20.21 -3.91
CA GLY A 43 -3.22 -21.44 -3.20
C GLY A 43 -1.91 -21.35 -2.40
N TYR A 44 -1.42 -20.15 -2.09
CA TYR A 44 -0.26 -19.96 -1.21
C TYR A 44 -0.59 -20.29 0.25
N ILE A 45 0.45 -20.65 1.01
CA ILE A 45 0.45 -20.52 2.47
C ILE A 45 0.98 -19.13 2.79
N VAL A 46 0.13 -18.29 3.37
CA VAL A 46 0.42 -16.88 3.65
C VAL A 46 0.76 -16.68 5.12
N HIS A 47 1.98 -16.24 5.38
CA HIS A 47 2.43 -15.79 6.69
C HIS A 47 2.45 -14.25 6.72
N GLY A 48 1.83 -13.67 7.73
CA GLY A 48 1.77 -12.21 7.89
C GLY A 48 2.45 -11.75 9.17
N ILE A 49 3.29 -10.72 9.07
CA ILE A 49 3.85 -10.03 10.24
C ILE A 49 2.92 -8.89 10.62
N LYS A 50 2.47 -8.86 11.88
CA LYS A 50 1.71 -7.79 12.49
C LYS A 50 2.40 -7.25 13.73
N ARG A 51 2.35 -5.93 13.94
CA ARG A 51 2.91 -5.33 15.15
C ARG A 51 2.05 -5.67 16.37
N ARG A 52 2.71 -5.78 17.52
CA ARG A 52 2.01 -5.86 18.79
C ARG A 52 1.39 -4.52 19.13
N ALA A 53 0.09 -4.51 19.36
CA ALA A 53 -0.65 -3.36 19.84
C ALA A 53 -1.54 -3.77 21.02
N SER A 54 -1.88 -2.84 21.90
CA SER A 54 -2.84 -3.08 22.99
C SER A 54 -4.29 -3.12 22.50
N SER A 55 -4.57 -2.49 21.36
CA SER A 55 -5.86 -2.54 20.66
C SER A 55 -5.81 -3.50 19.46
N PHE A 56 -6.97 -3.97 19.01
CA PHE A 56 -7.06 -4.75 17.78
C PHE A 56 -6.65 -3.91 16.57
N ASN A 57 -5.78 -4.47 15.73
CA ASN A 57 -5.29 -3.85 14.50
C ASN A 57 -5.41 -4.78 13.28
N THR A 58 -6.29 -5.79 13.36
CA THR A 58 -6.43 -6.86 12.36
C THR A 58 -7.68 -6.74 11.50
N GLN A 59 -8.51 -5.70 11.70
CA GLN A 59 -9.83 -5.55 11.05
C GLN A 59 -9.83 -5.80 9.54
N ARG A 60 -8.74 -5.43 8.82
CA ARG A 60 -8.63 -5.63 7.38
C ARG A 60 -8.40 -7.08 6.96
N VAL A 61 -8.05 -7.96 7.90
CA VAL A 61 -7.76 -9.40 7.67
C VAL A 61 -8.61 -10.34 8.52
N ASP A 62 -9.50 -9.81 9.37
CA ASP A 62 -10.33 -10.62 10.26
C ASP A 62 -11.24 -11.60 9.48
N HIS A 63 -11.70 -11.21 8.29
CA HIS A 63 -12.56 -12.03 7.44
C HIS A 63 -11.84 -13.23 6.79
N ILE A 64 -10.50 -13.21 6.72
CA ILE A 64 -9.67 -14.34 6.25
C ILE A 64 -8.91 -15.03 7.39
N TYR A 65 -9.13 -14.59 8.63
CA TYR A 65 -8.49 -15.16 9.81
C TYR A 65 -8.90 -16.62 9.99
N GLN A 66 -7.92 -17.45 10.31
CA GLN A 66 -8.13 -18.84 10.64
C GLN A 66 -7.63 -19.10 12.06
N ASP A 67 -8.44 -19.82 12.83
CA ASP A 67 -8.08 -20.20 14.20
C ASP A 67 -6.81 -21.09 14.16
N PRO A 68 -5.80 -20.82 15.03
CA PRO A 68 -4.59 -21.63 15.09
C PRO A 68 -4.81 -23.13 15.40
N HIS A 69 -5.99 -23.47 15.94
CA HIS A 69 -6.36 -24.88 16.19
C HIS A 69 -6.84 -25.60 14.93
N VAL A 70 -7.09 -24.89 13.84
CA VAL A 70 -7.43 -25.50 12.55
C VAL A 70 -6.17 -26.14 11.97
N SER A 71 -6.19 -27.46 11.82
CA SER A 71 -5.13 -28.16 11.11
C SER A 71 -5.10 -27.71 9.64
N ASN A 72 -3.93 -27.42 9.10
CA ASN A 72 -3.70 -26.97 7.73
C ASN A 72 -4.18 -25.52 7.43
N ALA A 73 -4.19 -24.62 8.43
CA ALA A 73 -4.42 -23.22 8.18
C ALA A 73 -3.39 -22.68 7.17
N ASN A 74 -3.90 -22.05 6.09
CA ASN A 74 -3.09 -21.45 5.04
C ASN A 74 -2.88 -19.93 5.23
N PHE A 75 -3.47 -19.33 6.27
CA PHE A 75 -3.24 -17.96 6.71
C PHE A 75 -2.78 -17.92 8.17
N LYS A 76 -1.57 -17.43 8.41
CA LYS A 76 -0.93 -17.43 9.74
C LYS A 76 -0.35 -16.07 10.07
N LEU A 77 -0.59 -15.60 11.30
CA LEU A 77 -0.13 -14.29 11.77
C LEU A 77 0.99 -14.44 12.82
N HIS A 78 2.07 -13.67 12.63
CA HIS A 78 3.22 -13.59 13.54
C HIS A 78 3.30 -12.20 14.15
N TYR A 79 3.61 -12.13 15.45
CA TYR A 79 3.98 -10.85 16.05
C TYR A 79 5.43 -10.52 15.70
N GLY A 80 5.66 -9.35 15.12
CA GLY A 80 6.99 -8.86 14.77
C GLY A 80 6.97 -7.36 14.45
N ASP A 81 8.15 -6.77 14.50
CA ASP A 81 8.39 -5.39 14.12
C ASP A 81 9.64 -5.32 13.24
N LEU A 82 9.66 -4.45 12.24
CA LEU A 82 10.81 -4.28 11.35
C LEU A 82 12.05 -3.72 12.07
N SER A 83 11.86 -3.11 13.24
CA SER A 83 12.96 -2.65 14.12
C SER A 83 13.58 -3.79 14.97
N ASP A 84 13.01 -5.01 14.97
CA ASP A 84 13.51 -6.15 15.73
C ASP A 84 14.12 -7.23 14.81
N ALA A 85 15.39 -7.07 14.47
CA ALA A 85 16.11 -7.98 13.58
C ALA A 85 16.12 -9.43 14.09
N SER A 86 16.22 -9.65 15.40
CA SER A 86 16.26 -10.99 15.98
C SER A 86 14.93 -11.73 15.80
N ASN A 87 13.83 -11.02 15.96
CA ASN A 87 12.50 -11.54 15.73
C ASN A 87 12.25 -11.82 14.23
N LEU A 88 12.74 -10.97 13.33
CA LEU A 88 12.64 -11.20 11.88
C LEU A 88 13.41 -12.45 11.45
N ILE A 89 14.64 -12.66 11.95
CA ILE A 89 15.42 -13.89 11.70
C ILE A 89 14.62 -15.12 12.16
N ARG A 90 14.05 -15.10 13.37
CA ARG A 90 13.24 -16.20 13.89
C ARG A 90 12.04 -16.50 12.99
N ILE A 91 11.27 -15.49 12.58
CA ILE A 91 10.08 -15.67 11.74
C ILE A 91 10.48 -16.25 10.38
N ILE A 92 11.52 -15.72 9.74
CA ILE A 92 12.00 -16.22 8.43
C ILE A 92 12.53 -17.65 8.56
N GLN A 93 13.23 -17.97 9.65
CA GLN A 93 13.70 -19.32 9.93
C GLN A 93 12.55 -20.32 10.10
N GLU A 94 11.49 -19.94 10.83
CA GLU A 94 10.30 -20.78 11.06
C GLU A 94 9.46 -20.98 9.80
N THR A 95 9.36 -19.95 8.95
CA THR A 95 8.47 -19.97 7.80
C THR A 95 9.13 -20.45 6.52
N GLN A 96 10.44 -20.29 6.39
CA GLN A 96 11.23 -20.67 5.20
C GLN A 96 10.58 -20.20 3.88
N PRO A 97 10.25 -18.90 3.73
CA PRO A 97 9.40 -18.41 2.65
C PRO A 97 10.09 -18.55 1.28
N ASP A 98 9.27 -18.81 0.26
CA ASP A 98 9.69 -18.72 -1.15
C ASP A 98 9.66 -17.27 -1.64
N GLU A 99 8.73 -16.46 -1.10
CA GLU A 99 8.54 -15.07 -1.46
C GLU A 99 8.36 -14.20 -0.20
N ILE A 100 9.07 -13.06 -0.15
CA ILE A 100 8.90 -12.05 0.90
C ILE A 100 8.41 -10.75 0.26
N TYR A 101 7.31 -10.23 0.77
CA TYR A 101 6.76 -8.93 0.42
C TYR A 101 6.96 -7.95 1.58
N ASN A 102 7.97 -7.08 1.47
CA ASN A 102 8.24 -6.08 2.50
C ASN A 102 7.41 -4.82 2.23
N LEU A 103 6.22 -4.77 2.84
CA LEU A 103 5.25 -3.67 2.74
C LEU A 103 5.24 -2.78 3.99
N GLY A 104 5.96 -3.19 5.04
CA GLY A 104 6.01 -2.48 6.31
C GLY A 104 6.69 -1.13 6.20
N ALA A 105 6.06 -0.10 6.75
CA ALA A 105 6.61 1.25 6.81
C ALA A 105 5.90 2.12 7.85
N GLN A 106 6.59 3.16 8.33
CA GLN A 106 5.97 4.37 8.83
C GLN A 106 5.67 5.25 7.60
N SER A 107 4.50 5.09 6.97
CA SER A 107 4.21 5.66 5.64
C SER A 107 3.56 7.05 5.66
N HIS A 108 3.34 7.64 6.82
CA HIS A 108 2.76 8.97 6.93
C HIS A 108 3.86 10.04 6.83
N VAL A 109 3.95 10.70 5.66
CA VAL A 109 5.04 11.65 5.35
C VAL A 109 5.17 12.77 6.39
N ALA A 110 4.04 13.39 6.82
CA ALA A 110 4.10 14.47 7.81
C ALA A 110 4.67 13.97 9.16
N VAL A 111 4.27 12.78 9.62
CA VAL A 111 4.77 12.17 10.86
C VAL A 111 6.28 11.90 10.80
N SER A 112 6.84 11.67 9.61
CA SER A 112 8.30 11.45 9.48
C SER A 112 9.14 12.66 9.89
N PHE A 113 8.59 13.88 9.83
CA PHE A 113 9.26 15.08 10.33
C PHE A 113 9.25 15.17 11.87
N GLU A 114 8.27 14.55 12.53
CA GLU A 114 8.17 14.50 13.98
C GLU A 114 8.92 13.31 14.58
N SER A 115 9.03 12.20 13.83
CA SER A 115 9.66 10.95 14.27
C SER A 115 10.66 10.42 13.23
N PRO A 116 11.73 11.18 12.88
CA PRO A 116 12.62 10.80 11.79
C PRO A 116 13.47 9.56 12.10
N GLU A 117 13.91 9.38 13.34
CA GLU A 117 14.70 8.21 13.77
C GLU A 117 13.87 6.93 13.63
N TYR A 118 12.67 6.89 14.22
CA TYR A 118 11.78 5.73 14.11
C TYR A 118 11.43 5.42 12.65
N THR A 119 11.19 6.45 11.83
CA THR A 119 10.93 6.29 10.40
C THR A 119 12.12 5.63 9.70
N THR A 120 13.36 6.08 10.03
CA THR A 120 14.58 5.50 9.45
C THR A 120 14.79 4.05 9.89
N ASP A 121 14.57 3.75 11.17
CA ASP A 121 14.74 2.40 11.70
C ASP A 121 13.77 1.41 11.05
N VAL A 122 12.52 1.79 10.91
CA VAL A 122 11.49 0.91 10.31
C VAL A 122 11.67 0.81 8.80
N ASP A 123 11.77 1.94 8.10
CA ASP A 123 11.65 1.97 6.64
C ASP A 123 12.98 1.67 5.94
N GLY A 124 14.10 2.11 6.53
CA GLY A 124 15.45 1.89 6.01
C GLY A 124 16.09 0.65 6.61
N MET A 125 16.37 0.68 7.92
CA MET A 125 17.10 -0.39 8.61
C MET A 125 16.29 -1.69 8.66
N GLY A 126 14.95 -1.62 8.75
CA GLY A 126 14.09 -2.79 8.70
C GLY A 126 14.22 -3.56 7.38
N THR A 127 14.38 -2.86 6.26
CA THR A 127 14.66 -3.49 4.96
C THR A 127 16.00 -4.22 4.96
N LEU A 128 17.07 -3.58 5.47
CA LEU A 128 18.37 -4.24 5.65
C LEU A 128 18.27 -5.47 6.54
N SER A 129 17.54 -5.39 7.66
CA SER A 129 17.37 -6.51 8.59
C SER A 129 16.68 -7.72 7.94
N MET A 130 15.70 -7.50 7.06
CA MET A 130 15.06 -8.57 6.30
C MET A 130 16.02 -9.23 5.30
N LEU A 131 16.79 -8.43 4.56
CA LEU A 131 17.78 -8.92 3.60
C LEU A 131 18.90 -9.72 4.31
N GLU A 132 19.41 -9.20 5.43
CA GLU A 132 20.40 -9.91 6.26
C GLU A 132 19.85 -11.20 6.84
N ALA A 133 18.59 -11.22 7.28
CA ALA A 133 17.96 -12.45 7.75
C ALA A 133 17.93 -13.54 6.67
N ILE A 134 17.58 -13.17 5.43
CA ILE A 134 17.64 -14.10 4.27
C ILE A 134 19.08 -14.63 4.10
N ARG A 135 20.08 -13.76 4.13
CA ARG A 135 21.49 -14.09 3.95
C ARG A 135 22.03 -14.95 5.09
N ILE A 136 21.78 -14.59 6.35
CA ILE A 136 22.22 -15.33 7.55
C ILE A 136 21.67 -16.77 7.54
N LEU A 137 20.45 -16.95 7.04
CA LEU A 137 19.77 -18.25 6.98
C LEU A 137 20.11 -19.06 5.72
N GLY A 138 20.95 -18.54 4.81
CA GLY A 138 21.35 -19.22 3.58
C GLY A 138 20.20 -19.39 2.58
N LEU A 139 19.26 -18.43 2.55
CA LEU A 139 18.06 -18.49 1.70
C LEU A 139 18.18 -17.67 0.41
N GLU A 140 19.36 -17.12 0.09
CA GLU A 140 19.58 -16.18 -1.03
C GLU A 140 19.18 -16.76 -2.39
N LYS A 141 19.28 -18.08 -2.56
CA LYS A 141 18.94 -18.76 -3.81
C LYS A 141 17.51 -19.27 -3.86
N LYS A 142 16.83 -19.28 -2.71
CA LYS A 142 15.44 -19.75 -2.57
C LYS A 142 14.46 -18.60 -2.55
N THR A 143 14.69 -17.62 -1.66
CA THR A 143 13.72 -16.60 -1.33
C THR A 143 13.79 -15.41 -2.29
N ARG A 144 12.68 -15.08 -2.93
CA ARG A 144 12.50 -13.86 -3.73
C ARG A 144 11.99 -12.72 -2.86
N PHE A 145 12.57 -11.55 -2.97
CA PHE A 145 12.30 -10.40 -2.11
C PHE A 145 11.74 -9.22 -2.92
N TYR A 146 10.55 -8.78 -2.56
CA TYR A 146 9.93 -7.55 -3.05
C TYR A 146 10.00 -6.46 -2.00
N GLN A 147 10.47 -5.28 -2.38
CA GLN A 147 10.46 -4.06 -1.57
C GLN A 147 9.42 -3.09 -2.08
N ALA A 148 8.49 -2.71 -1.20
CA ALA A 148 7.61 -1.57 -1.47
C ALA A 148 8.42 -0.28 -1.37
N SER A 149 8.81 0.26 -2.50
CA SER A 149 9.39 1.58 -2.64
C SER A 149 8.29 2.63 -2.85
N THR A 150 8.60 3.85 -3.25
CA THR A 150 7.63 4.94 -3.27
C THR A 150 7.96 5.99 -4.32
N SER A 151 6.94 6.61 -4.91
CA SER A 151 7.09 7.79 -5.76
C SER A 151 7.64 9.02 -5.03
N GLU A 152 7.59 9.05 -3.69
CA GLU A 152 8.19 10.12 -2.89
C GLU A 152 9.73 10.17 -3.03
N LEU A 153 10.38 9.14 -3.59
CA LEU A 153 11.80 9.18 -3.98
C LEU A 153 12.09 10.28 -4.98
N TYR A 154 11.17 10.53 -5.91
CA TYR A 154 11.32 11.57 -6.92
C TYR A 154 11.27 12.98 -6.33
N GLY A 155 10.49 13.20 -5.26
CA GLY A 155 10.47 14.40 -4.44
C GLY A 155 10.41 15.71 -5.21
N LEU A 156 11.54 16.44 -5.31
CA LEU A 156 11.68 17.56 -6.24
C LEU A 156 11.90 17.01 -7.65
N VAL A 157 10.79 16.81 -8.34
CA VAL A 157 10.72 16.10 -9.62
C VAL A 157 11.67 16.70 -10.66
N GLN A 158 12.53 15.87 -11.24
CA GLN A 158 13.55 16.28 -12.23
C GLN A 158 13.06 16.14 -13.67
N GLU A 159 12.08 15.26 -13.91
CA GLU A 159 11.43 15.07 -15.21
C GLU A 159 9.99 14.55 -15.03
N THR A 160 9.14 14.76 -16.03
CA THR A 160 7.73 14.32 -16.01
C THR A 160 7.36 13.73 -17.38
N PRO A 161 6.75 12.54 -17.44
CA PRO A 161 6.45 11.65 -16.31
C PRO A 161 7.70 10.98 -15.72
N GLN A 162 7.61 10.49 -14.47
CA GLN A 162 8.70 9.79 -13.79
C GLN A 162 8.71 8.31 -14.18
N ASN A 163 9.90 7.79 -14.48
CA ASN A 163 10.15 6.39 -14.81
C ASN A 163 11.31 5.82 -13.97
N GLU A 164 11.72 4.59 -14.23
CA GLU A 164 12.73 3.87 -13.46
C GLU A 164 14.13 4.49 -13.54
N THR A 165 14.38 5.37 -14.51
CA THR A 165 15.68 6.06 -14.72
C THR A 165 15.68 7.52 -14.29
N THR A 166 14.49 8.06 -13.92
CA THR A 166 14.37 9.42 -13.42
C THR A 166 15.17 9.61 -12.14
N PRO A 167 16.05 10.62 -12.04
CA PRO A 167 16.84 10.88 -10.84
C PRO A 167 15.96 11.13 -9.60
N PHE A 168 16.36 10.53 -8.49
CA PHE A 168 15.68 10.74 -7.19
C PHE A 168 16.15 12.04 -6.51
N TYR A 169 15.21 12.75 -5.90
CA TYR A 169 15.47 13.94 -5.09
C TYR A 169 14.52 14.01 -3.89
N PRO A 170 14.72 13.15 -2.86
CA PRO A 170 13.77 13.02 -1.75
C PRO A 170 13.58 14.32 -0.97
N ARG A 171 12.34 14.58 -0.51
CA ARG A 171 11.94 15.82 0.16
C ARG A 171 11.37 15.61 1.57
N SER A 172 11.57 14.43 2.17
CA SER A 172 11.12 14.12 3.53
C SER A 172 12.01 13.07 4.19
N PRO A 173 12.06 12.99 5.53
CA PRO A 173 12.75 11.90 6.22
C PRO A 173 12.24 10.51 5.78
N TYR A 174 10.93 10.37 5.54
CA TYR A 174 10.34 9.17 4.96
C TYR A 174 10.97 8.82 3.61
N ALA A 175 11.01 9.77 2.68
CA ALA A 175 11.56 9.54 1.35
C ALA A 175 13.07 9.20 1.40
N VAL A 176 13.84 9.82 2.30
CA VAL A 176 15.26 9.51 2.51
C VAL A 176 15.45 8.09 3.05
N ALA A 177 14.63 7.66 4.03
CA ALA A 177 14.68 6.30 4.55
C ALA A 177 14.32 5.25 3.48
N LYS A 178 13.29 5.54 2.67
CA LYS A 178 12.90 4.70 1.52
C LYS A 178 13.95 4.70 0.40
N LEU A 179 14.71 5.78 0.23
CA LEU A 179 15.85 5.82 -0.71
C LEU A 179 16.98 4.90 -0.26
N TYR A 180 17.29 4.88 1.04
CA TYR A 180 18.21 3.90 1.60
C TYR A 180 17.72 2.46 1.32
N ALA A 181 16.43 2.18 1.62
CA ALA A 181 15.83 0.88 1.36
C ALA A 181 15.91 0.47 -0.11
N TYR A 182 15.66 1.39 -1.03
CA TYR A 182 15.78 1.16 -2.46
C TYR A 182 17.20 0.71 -2.84
N TRP A 183 18.21 1.50 -2.45
CA TRP A 183 19.58 1.23 -2.84
C TRP A 183 20.19 0.01 -2.14
N ILE A 184 19.79 -0.31 -0.92
CA ILE A 184 20.28 -1.53 -0.27
C ILE A 184 19.72 -2.79 -0.93
N VAL A 185 18.46 -2.75 -1.46
CA VAL A 185 17.90 -3.86 -2.25
C VAL A 185 18.70 -4.06 -3.54
N VAL A 186 19.00 -2.98 -4.28
CA VAL A 186 19.86 -3.04 -5.49
C VAL A 186 21.24 -3.61 -5.15
N ASN A 187 21.84 -3.13 -4.06
CA ASN A 187 23.16 -3.60 -3.64
C ASN A 187 23.17 -5.12 -3.31
N TYR A 188 22.11 -5.62 -2.64
CA TYR A 188 22.03 -7.06 -2.30
C TYR A 188 21.79 -7.94 -3.54
N LEU A 189 21.05 -7.45 -4.52
CA LEU A 189 20.96 -8.10 -5.82
C LEU A 189 22.34 -8.21 -6.49
N GLU A 190 23.06 -7.09 -6.58
CA GLU A 190 24.35 -7.03 -7.29
C GLU A 190 25.48 -7.78 -6.56
N ALA A 191 25.57 -7.61 -5.23
CA ALA A 191 26.67 -8.17 -4.44
C ALA A 191 26.50 -9.65 -4.11
N PHE A 192 25.28 -10.11 -3.86
CA PHE A 192 25.01 -11.48 -3.39
C PHE A 192 24.20 -12.31 -4.39
N GLY A 193 23.73 -11.72 -5.49
CA GLY A 193 22.90 -12.37 -6.49
C GLY A 193 21.55 -12.86 -5.90
N MET A 194 21.03 -12.11 -4.93
CA MET A 194 19.69 -12.35 -4.39
C MET A 194 18.64 -11.95 -5.42
N TYR A 195 17.55 -12.70 -5.50
CA TYR A 195 16.39 -12.20 -6.24
C TYR A 195 15.71 -11.13 -5.40
N ALA A 196 16.02 -9.87 -5.63
CA ALA A 196 15.46 -8.73 -4.90
C ALA A 196 15.13 -7.60 -5.87
N CYS A 197 13.94 -6.99 -5.73
CA CYS A 197 13.48 -5.92 -6.62
C CYS A 197 12.63 -4.89 -5.87
N ASN A 198 12.56 -3.68 -6.45
CA ASN A 198 11.80 -2.55 -5.93
C ASN A 198 10.58 -2.25 -6.81
N GLY A 199 9.39 -2.18 -6.22
CA GLY A 199 8.24 -1.55 -6.84
C GLY A 199 8.17 -0.08 -6.45
N ILE A 200 8.35 0.85 -7.39
CA ILE A 200 8.23 2.28 -7.14
C ILE A 200 6.76 2.65 -7.22
N LEU A 201 6.09 2.55 -6.06
CA LEU A 201 4.65 2.71 -5.95
C LEU A 201 4.25 4.18 -5.99
N PHE A 202 3.39 4.53 -6.94
CA PHE A 202 2.62 5.78 -6.89
C PHE A 202 1.44 5.64 -5.92
N ASN A 203 0.73 6.73 -5.66
CA ASN A 203 -0.36 6.70 -4.69
C ASN A 203 -1.41 5.66 -5.10
N HIS A 204 -1.85 4.85 -4.16
CA HIS A 204 -2.86 3.84 -4.41
C HIS A 204 -3.82 3.71 -3.23
N GLU A 205 -5.07 3.59 -3.57
CA GLU A 205 -6.18 3.85 -2.68
C GLU A 205 -7.19 2.71 -2.70
N SER A 206 -8.02 2.65 -1.67
CA SER A 206 -9.15 1.74 -1.57
C SER A 206 -9.98 2.08 -0.32
N PRO A 207 -11.13 1.43 -0.10
CA PRO A 207 -11.85 1.52 1.19
C PRO A 207 -11.04 1.09 2.42
N ARG A 208 -9.90 0.38 2.20
CA ARG A 208 -8.98 -0.05 3.28
C ARG A 208 -7.82 0.93 3.51
N ARG A 209 -7.79 2.05 2.81
CA ARG A 209 -6.76 3.08 3.03
C ARG A 209 -6.77 3.58 4.48
N GLY A 210 -5.61 3.95 5.01
CA GLY A 210 -5.53 4.56 6.34
C GLY A 210 -6.37 5.85 6.41
N GLU A 211 -7.09 6.04 7.50
CA GLU A 211 -8.14 7.05 7.62
C GLU A 211 -7.63 8.49 7.59
N THR A 212 -6.37 8.70 7.93
CA THR A 212 -5.70 10.01 7.94
C THR A 212 -5.09 10.40 6.59
N PHE A 213 -5.04 9.48 5.60
CA PHE A 213 -4.57 9.82 4.26
C PHE A 213 -5.61 10.63 3.49
N VAL A 214 -5.12 11.52 2.61
CA VAL A 214 -5.90 12.58 1.96
C VAL A 214 -7.21 12.08 1.32
N THR A 215 -7.18 11.03 0.55
CA THR A 215 -8.34 10.47 -0.14
C THR A 215 -9.38 9.95 0.85
N ARG A 216 -8.94 9.18 1.87
CA ARG A 216 -9.82 8.64 2.88
C ARG A 216 -10.34 9.72 3.83
N LYS A 217 -9.51 10.72 4.16
CA LYS A 217 -9.94 11.91 4.92
C LYS A 217 -11.09 12.64 4.19
N ILE A 218 -11.00 12.75 2.86
CA ILE A 218 -12.05 13.40 2.04
C ILE A 218 -13.34 12.57 2.06
N THR A 219 -13.27 11.27 1.73
CA THR A 219 -14.47 10.43 1.60
C THR A 219 -15.21 10.27 2.93
N ARG A 220 -14.47 10.05 4.04
CA ARG A 220 -15.03 10.00 5.39
C ARG A 220 -15.64 11.34 5.83
N GLY A 221 -14.84 12.42 5.71
CA GLY A 221 -15.26 13.75 6.15
C GLY A 221 -16.54 14.19 5.45
N LEU A 222 -16.62 14.11 4.12
CA LEU A 222 -17.81 14.49 3.39
C LEU A 222 -19.00 13.54 3.64
N ALA A 223 -18.78 12.23 3.83
CA ALA A 223 -19.82 11.30 4.25
C ALA A 223 -20.39 11.67 5.63
N ASN A 224 -19.54 11.99 6.60
CA ASN A 224 -19.94 12.45 7.92
C ASN A 224 -20.70 13.79 7.86
N ILE A 225 -20.23 14.75 7.08
CA ILE A 225 -20.88 16.04 6.87
C ILE A 225 -22.28 15.86 6.27
N SER A 226 -22.44 14.94 5.30
CA SER A 226 -23.71 14.66 4.66
C SER A 226 -24.80 14.18 5.63
N LEU A 227 -24.40 13.57 6.74
CA LEU A 227 -25.27 13.04 7.80
C LEU A 227 -25.28 13.90 9.09
N GLY A 228 -24.61 15.05 9.07
CA GLY A 228 -24.55 15.96 10.24
C GLY A 228 -23.72 15.43 11.41
N LEU A 229 -22.79 14.51 11.15
CA LEU A 229 -21.86 13.97 12.15
C LEU A 229 -20.62 14.85 12.31
N GLU A 230 -20.28 15.62 11.29
CA GLU A 230 -19.14 16.54 11.22
C GLU A 230 -19.59 17.85 10.55
N GLU A 231 -18.94 18.96 10.87
CA GLU A 231 -19.35 20.28 10.35
C GLU A 231 -18.54 20.74 9.15
N CYS A 232 -17.23 20.51 9.16
CA CYS A 232 -16.31 21.05 8.16
C CYS A 232 -15.08 20.18 8.04
N LEU A 233 -14.63 19.95 6.79
CA LEU A 233 -13.41 19.28 6.45
C LEU A 233 -12.28 20.32 6.25
N TYR A 234 -11.15 20.16 6.94
CA TYR A 234 -10.00 21.03 6.81
C TYR A 234 -8.92 20.35 5.95
N MET A 235 -8.44 21.04 4.91
CA MET A 235 -7.50 20.51 3.93
C MET A 235 -6.25 21.40 3.82
N GLY A 236 -5.14 20.83 3.38
CA GLY A 236 -3.95 21.58 2.96
C GLY A 236 -4.04 21.99 1.48
N ASN A 237 -2.96 21.73 0.71
CA ASN A 237 -2.91 22.05 -0.72
C ASN A 237 -3.88 21.14 -1.52
N ILE A 238 -5.00 21.71 -1.96
CA ILE A 238 -6.01 21.02 -2.77
C ILE A 238 -5.71 21.00 -4.27
N ASP A 239 -4.72 21.74 -4.72
CA ASP A 239 -4.32 21.79 -6.13
C ASP A 239 -3.14 20.86 -6.45
N ALA A 240 -2.57 20.20 -5.43
CA ALA A 240 -1.55 19.19 -5.61
C ALA A 240 -2.06 18.05 -6.52
N LEU A 241 -1.22 17.65 -7.49
CA LEU A 241 -1.54 16.62 -8.47
C LEU A 241 -0.96 15.25 -8.06
N ARG A 242 -1.78 14.21 -8.15
CA ARG A 242 -1.38 12.84 -7.78
C ARG A 242 -1.88 11.84 -8.82
N ASP A 243 -1.06 10.85 -9.09
CA ASP A 243 -1.44 9.65 -9.81
C ASP A 243 -2.00 8.63 -8.79
N TRP A 244 -3.29 8.34 -8.89
CA TRP A 244 -4.00 7.43 -7.97
C TRP A 244 -4.42 6.15 -8.68
N GLY A 245 -3.89 5.02 -8.25
CA GLY A 245 -4.33 3.69 -8.65
C GLY A 245 -5.11 2.95 -7.56
N HIS A 246 -5.62 1.78 -7.87
CA HIS A 246 -6.29 0.93 -6.89
C HIS A 246 -5.33 -0.10 -6.28
N ALA A 247 -5.39 -0.30 -4.97
CA ALA A 247 -4.51 -1.23 -4.25
C ALA A 247 -4.56 -2.68 -4.81
N LYS A 248 -5.71 -3.14 -5.33
CA LYS A 248 -5.83 -4.46 -5.97
C LYS A 248 -4.96 -4.59 -7.22
N ASP A 249 -4.91 -3.57 -8.06
CA ASP A 249 -4.04 -3.57 -9.24
C ASP A 249 -2.57 -3.59 -8.83
N TYR A 250 -2.23 -2.85 -7.77
CA TYR A 250 -0.87 -2.74 -7.28
C TYR A 250 -0.36 -4.04 -6.67
N VAL A 251 -1.14 -4.74 -5.85
CA VAL A 251 -0.71 -6.04 -5.29
C VAL A 251 -0.59 -7.11 -6.36
N ARG A 252 -1.40 -7.07 -7.42
CA ARG A 252 -1.22 -7.92 -8.59
C ARG A 252 0.14 -7.70 -9.24
N MET A 253 0.56 -6.44 -9.41
CA MET A 253 1.89 -6.10 -9.95
C MET A 253 3.02 -6.57 -9.03
N GLN A 254 2.89 -6.37 -7.72
CA GLN A 254 3.87 -6.84 -6.73
C GLN A 254 4.13 -8.35 -6.88
N TRP A 255 3.06 -9.13 -7.03
CA TRP A 255 3.18 -10.58 -7.26
C TRP A 255 3.82 -10.87 -8.63
N MET A 256 3.39 -10.21 -9.71
CA MET A 256 3.92 -10.42 -11.06
C MET A 256 5.43 -10.17 -11.12
N MET A 257 5.96 -9.19 -10.39
CA MET A 257 7.38 -8.89 -10.30
C MET A 257 8.20 -10.05 -9.73
N LEU A 258 7.65 -10.79 -8.76
CA LEU A 258 8.32 -11.96 -8.18
C LEU A 258 8.16 -13.24 -9.00
N GLN A 259 7.36 -13.25 -10.09
CA GLN A 259 7.20 -14.41 -10.96
C GLN A 259 8.17 -14.42 -12.15
N GLN A 260 8.99 -13.38 -12.31
CA GLN A 260 9.92 -13.25 -13.44
C GLN A 260 11.19 -14.10 -13.25
N ASP A 261 11.87 -14.43 -14.34
CA ASP A 261 13.16 -15.16 -14.29
C ASP A 261 14.28 -14.31 -13.70
N GLN A 262 14.24 -13.01 -13.93
CA GLN A 262 15.22 -12.04 -13.42
C GLN A 262 14.52 -10.91 -12.66
N PRO A 263 15.10 -10.45 -11.53
CA PRO A 263 14.58 -9.32 -10.80
C PRO A 263 14.80 -8.02 -11.56
N GLU A 264 13.76 -7.20 -11.64
CA GLU A 264 13.84 -5.83 -12.17
C GLU A 264 12.95 -4.90 -11.34
N ASP A 265 13.38 -3.64 -11.24
CA ASP A 265 12.61 -2.58 -10.62
C ASP A 265 11.56 -2.02 -11.60
N PHE A 266 10.38 -1.68 -11.11
CA PHE A 266 9.30 -1.15 -11.92
C PHE A 266 8.59 0.04 -11.25
N VAL A 267 8.25 1.04 -12.05
CA VAL A 267 7.25 2.05 -11.69
C VAL A 267 5.86 1.42 -11.75
N ILE A 268 5.12 1.58 -10.66
CA ILE A 268 3.73 1.12 -10.54
C ILE A 268 2.84 2.35 -10.40
N ALA A 269 2.20 2.72 -11.50
CA ALA A 269 1.44 3.96 -11.66
C ALA A 269 0.30 3.77 -12.66
N THR A 270 -0.63 4.73 -12.73
CA THR A 270 -1.69 4.71 -13.73
C THR A 270 -1.34 5.49 -14.99
N GLY A 271 -0.39 6.41 -14.90
CA GLY A 271 -0.06 7.34 -15.99
C GLY A 271 -1.04 8.50 -16.13
N VAL A 272 -1.94 8.68 -15.17
CA VAL A 272 -2.92 9.77 -15.16
C VAL A 272 -2.95 10.43 -13.78
N GLN A 273 -2.89 11.75 -13.74
CA GLN A 273 -2.93 12.51 -12.50
C GLN A 273 -4.18 13.36 -12.38
N TYR A 274 -4.59 13.59 -11.14
CA TYR A 274 -5.74 14.44 -10.79
C TYR A 274 -5.41 15.29 -9.58
N SER A 275 -6.07 16.43 -9.43
CA SER A 275 -5.91 17.28 -8.26
C SER A 275 -6.74 16.74 -7.07
N VAL A 276 -6.30 17.07 -5.86
CA VAL A 276 -7.07 16.82 -4.64
C VAL A 276 -8.45 17.48 -4.73
N ARG A 277 -8.54 18.67 -5.32
CA ARG A 277 -9.80 19.38 -5.62
C ARG A 277 -10.75 18.52 -6.47
N GLN A 278 -10.25 17.89 -7.52
CA GLN A 278 -11.06 17.00 -8.36
C GLN A 278 -11.62 15.83 -7.53
N PHE A 279 -10.80 15.24 -6.66
CA PHE A 279 -11.23 14.14 -5.79
C PHE A 279 -12.31 14.58 -4.79
N ILE A 280 -12.20 15.80 -4.20
CA ILE A 280 -13.24 16.41 -3.36
C ILE A 280 -14.54 16.56 -4.15
N ASN A 281 -14.48 17.10 -5.37
CA ASN A 281 -15.67 17.30 -6.21
C ASN A 281 -16.33 15.97 -6.60
N TRP A 282 -15.57 14.92 -6.91
CA TRP A 282 -16.12 13.60 -7.19
C TRP A 282 -16.80 12.99 -5.97
N THR A 283 -16.16 13.09 -4.81
CA THR A 283 -16.72 12.64 -3.53
C THR A 283 -18.05 13.34 -3.23
N ALA A 284 -18.07 14.66 -3.33
CA ALA A 284 -19.28 15.46 -3.11
C ALA A 284 -20.40 15.08 -4.09
N LYS A 285 -20.09 14.95 -5.37
CA LYS A 285 -21.04 14.52 -6.40
C LYS A 285 -21.62 13.14 -6.11
N ALA A 286 -20.80 12.17 -5.69
CA ALA A 286 -21.24 10.84 -5.33
C ALA A 286 -22.17 10.82 -4.11
N LEU A 287 -22.04 11.81 -3.22
CA LEU A 287 -22.92 12.04 -2.07
C LEU A 287 -24.16 12.91 -2.39
N GLY A 288 -24.34 13.34 -3.66
CA GLY A 288 -25.42 14.23 -4.08
C GLY A 288 -25.24 15.69 -3.65
N MET A 289 -24.02 16.08 -3.27
CA MET A 289 -23.70 17.43 -2.85
C MET A 289 -23.21 18.26 -4.06
N GLN A 290 -23.78 19.44 -4.25
CA GLN A 290 -23.29 20.42 -5.23
C GLN A 290 -22.44 21.47 -4.51
N LEU A 291 -21.12 21.45 -4.78
CA LEU A 291 -20.19 22.37 -4.16
C LEU A 291 -20.09 23.68 -4.97
N ARG A 292 -20.04 24.78 -4.23
CA ARG A 292 -19.72 26.11 -4.75
C ARG A 292 -18.44 26.60 -4.06
N TRP A 293 -17.40 26.87 -4.83
CA TRP A 293 -16.12 27.34 -4.33
C TRP A 293 -16.06 28.87 -4.36
N GLU A 294 -15.57 29.49 -3.30
CA GLU A 294 -15.35 30.92 -3.17
C GLU A 294 -14.01 31.22 -2.52
N GLY A 295 -13.41 32.37 -2.87
CA GLY A 295 -12.10 32.79 -2.39
C GLY A 295 -10.95 32.17 -3.19
N GLU A 296 -9.72 32.42 -2.74
CA GLU A 296 -8.50 31.95 -3.38
C GLU A 296 -7.46 31.56 -2.34
N GLY A 297 -6.62 30.56 -2.67
CA GLY A 297 -5.51 30.10 -1.83
C GLY A 297 -5.98 29.65 -0.44
N VAL A 298 -5.39 30.18 0.62
CA VAL A 298 -5.73 29.82 2.00
C VAL A 298 -7.10 30.32 2.47
N ASN A 299 -7.70 31.26 1.75
CA ASN A 299 -9.03 31.79 2.06
C ASN A 299 -10.13 31.10 1.25
N GLU A 300 -9.79 30.08 0.50
CA GLU A 300 -10.75 29.34 -0.32
C GLU A 300 -11.64 28.46 0.54
N VAL A 301 -12.93 28.45 0.21
CA VAL A 301 -13.97 27.72 0.95
C VAL A 301 -14.91 27.05 -0.04
N ALA A 302 -15.26 25.78 0.21
CA ALA A 302 -16.37 25.14 -0.48
C ALA A 302 -17.64 25.17 0.36
N TYR A 303 -18.73 25.58 -0.29
CA TYR A 303 -20.07 25.67 0.30
C TYR A 303 -20.98 24.57 -0.27
N TRP A 304 -21.82 24.03 0.59
CA TRP A 304 -22.96 23.20 0.26
C TRP A 304 -24.20 23.70 1.03
N ASN A 305 -25.27 24.05 0.31
CA ASN A 305 -26.48 24.65 0.90
C ASN A 305 -26.14 25.83 1.84
N GLU A 306 -25.37 26.79 1.35
CA GLU A 306 -24.89 27.99 2.08
C GLU A 306 -24.02 27.67 3.33
N LYS A 307 -23.74 26.41 3.63
CA LYS A 307 -22.87 26.01 4.73
C LYS A 307 -21.46 25.79 4.22
N ALA A 308 -20.47 26.40 4.85
CA ALA A 308 -19.05 26.13 4.57
C ALA A 308 -18.68 24.74 5.06
N ILE A 309 -18.30 23.82 4.16
CA ILE A 309 -18.01 22.42 4.47
C ILE A 309 -16.59 21.98 4.17
N VAL A 310 -15.84 22.75 3.37
CA VAL A 310 -14.40 22.52 3.19
C VAL A 310 -13.67 23.86 3.35
N ARG A 311 -12.60 23.87 4.13
CA ARG A 311 -11.73 25.01 4.36
C ARG A 311 -10.27 24.63 4.18
N ILE A 312 -9.47 25.58 3.75
CA ILE A 312 -8.01 25.42 3.69
C ILE A 312 -7.43 25.80 5.06
N ASP A 313 -6.50 25.01 5.55
CA ASP A 313 -5.81 25.26 6.82
C ASP A 313 -4.30 25.03 6.65
N LEU A 314 -3.52 26.05 7.01
CA LEU A 314 -2.05 26.04 6.87
C LEU A 314 -1.37 24.94 7.68
N ARG A 315 -2.00 24.42 8.73
CA ARG A 315 -1.47 23.31 9.54
C ARG A 315 -1.30 22.01 8.75
N TYR A 316 -2.04 21.84 7.65
CA TYR A 316 -1.98 20.66 6.79
C TYR A 316 -1.05 20.84 5.58
N PHE A 317 -0.34 21.97 5.47
CA PHE A 317 0.72 22.12 4.46
C PHE A 317 2.00 21.43 4.94
N ARG A 318 2.67 20.76 4.03
CA ARG A 318 3.96 20.14 4.33
C ARG A 318 5.08 21.17 4.32
N SER A 319 6.11 20.96 5.15
CA SER A 319 7.30 21.83 5.17
C SER A 319 8.03 21.85 3.82
N THR A 320 7.97 20.76 3.07
CA THR A 320 8.46 20.63 1.69
C THR A 320 7.40 19.92 0.87
N GLU A 321 6.67 20.66 0.06
CA GLU A 321 5.59 20.13 -0.77
C GLU A 321 6.14 19.40 -2.00
N VAL A 322 5.45 18.34 -2.41
CA VAL A 322 5.60 17.68 -3.69
C VAL A 322 4.37 18.05 -4.53
N GLU A 323 4.56 18.95 -5.50
CA GLU A 323 3.44 19.54 -6.22
C GLU A 323 2.77 18.57 -7.19
N ALA A 324 3.56 17.77 -7.91
CA ALA A 324 3.04 16.85 -8.91
C ALA A 324 3.83 15.54 -8.94
N LEU A 325 3.11 14.42 -9.02
CA LEU A 325 3.66 13.09 -9.27
C LEU A 325 2.85 12.45 -10.39
N LEU A 326 3.53 12.07 -11.48
CA LEU A 326 2.95 11.39 -12.64
C LEU A 326 3.89 10.26 -13.05
N GLY A 327 3.49 9.00 -12.84
CA GLY A 327 4.31 7.85 -13.18
C GLY A 327 4.18 7.43 -14.65
N ASP A 328 5.24 6.86 -15.20
CA ASP A 328 5.22 6.20 -16.51
C ASP A 328 5.20 4.68 -16.34
N PRO A 329 4.05 4.01 -16.49
CA PRO A 329 3.95 2.55 -16.35
C PRO A 329 4.38 1.78 -17.61
N THR A 330 5.01 2.42 -18.58
CA THR A 330 5.33 1.82 -19.89
C THR A 330 6.16 0.55 -19.78
N LYS A 331 7.17 0.52 -18.90
CA LYS A 331 8.01 -0.67 -18.66
C LYS A 331 7.17 -1.84 -18.12
N ALA A 332 6.31 -1.59 -17.13
CA ALA A 332 5.43 -2.60 -16.57
C ALA A 332 4.48 -3.19 -17.63
N LYS A 333 3.90 -2.34 -18.47
CA LYS A 333 3.04 -2.75 -19.57
C LYS A 333 3.77 -3.58 -20.61
N GLN A 334 4.96 -3.13 -21.04
CA GLN A 334 5.72 -3.79 -22.12
C GLN A 334 6.32 -5.13 -21.68
N LYS A 335 6.88 -5.21 -20.46
CA LYS A 335 7.58 -6.40 -19.99
C LYS A 335 6.67 -7.41 -19.31
N LEU A 336 5.68 -6.95 -18.55
CA LEU A 336 4.82 -7.81 -17.74
C LEU A 336 3.37 -7.87 -18.25
N GLY A 337 3.01 -7.05 -19.24
CA GLY A 337 1.61 -6.92 -19.67
C GLY A 337 0.69 -6.31 -18.62
N TRP A 338 1.26 -5.73 -17.56
CA TRP A 338 0.48 -5.14 -16.49
C TRP A 338 -0.09 -3.78 -16.90
N VAL A 339 -1.39 -3.62 -16.66
CA VAL A 339 -2.11 -2.35 -16.77
C VAL A 339 -3.04 -2.20 -15.58
N PRO A 340 -3.21 -0.98 -15.03
CA PRO A 340 -4.24 -0.73 -14.03
C PRO A 340 -5.63 -0.88 -14.66
N GLU A 341 -6.54 -1.53 -13.94
CA GLU A 341 -7.89 -1.82 -14.44
C GLU A 341 -8.95 -0.89 -13.83
N ILE A 342 -8.69 -0.37 -12.62
CA ILE A 342 -9.65 0.43 -11.85
C ILE A 342 -9.22 1.91 -11.90
N THR A 343 -10.11 2.77 -12.39
CA THR A 343 -9.86 4.21 -12.53
C THR A 343 -9.97 4.95 -11.21
N ALA A 344 -9.34 6.13 -11.08
CA ALA A 344 -9.41 6.97 -9.90
C ALA A 344 -10.86 7.39 -9.54
N HIS A 345 -11.72 7.55 -10.53
CA HIS A 345 -13.14 7.86 -10.31
C HIS A 345 -13.91 6.66 -9.72
N GLU A 346 -13.64 5.45 -10.19
CA GLU A 346 -14.22 4.22 -9.63
C GLU A 346 -13.74 4.00 -8.19
N ILE A 347 -12.45 4.21 -7.92
CA ILE A 347 -11.87 4.19 -6.57
C ILE A 347 -12.62 5.16 -5.65
N CYS A 348 -12.80 6.41 -6.08
CA CYS A 348 -13.52 7.40 -5.30
C CYS A 348 -14.95 6.92 -4.98
N THR A 349 -15.66 6.37 -5.96
CA THR A 349 -17.04 5.88 -5.79
C THR A 349 -17.09 4.70 -4.80
N GLU A 350 -16.16 3.75 -4.90
CA GLU A 350 -16.05 2.61 -3.98
C GLU A 350 -15.78 3.09 -2.53
N MET A 351 -14.83 4.02 -2.36
CA MET A 351 -14.48 4.58 -1.06
C MET A 351 -15.65 5.35 -0.44
N VAL A 352 -16.34 6.19 -1.23
CA VAL A 352 -17.53 6.92 -0.77
C VAL A 352 -18.63 5.97 -0.32
N THR A 353 -18.87 4.90 -1.06
CA THR A 353 -19.90 3.90 -0.73
C THR A 353 -19.61 3.26 0.62
N ALA A 354 -18.38 2.85 0.86
CA ALA A 354 -17.96 2.23 2.11
C ALA A 354 -18.03 3.22 3.30
N ASP A 355 -17.53 4.44 3.12
CA ASP A 355 -17.51 5.43 4.19
C ASP A 355 -18.91 5.99 4.51
N LEU A 356 -19.79 6.13 3.51
CA LEU A 356 -21.19 6.49 3.74
C LEU A 356 -21.93 5.41 4.52
N GLN A 357 -21.66 4.12 4.25
CA GLN A 357 -22.23 3.02 5.02
C GLN A 357 -21.79 3.07 6.48
N ALA A 358 -20.50 3.29 6.74
CA ALA A 358 -19.97 3.45 8.09
C ALA A 358 -20.57 4.67 8.80
N ALA A 359 -20.66 5.81 8.13
CA ALA A 359 -21.27 7.03 8.67
C ALA A 359 -22.76 6.84 9.00
N LYS A 360 -23.51 6.09 8.17
CA LYS A 360 -24.92 5.73 8.47
C LYS A 360 -25.06 4.88 9.72
N GLN A 361 -24.14 3.94 9.97
CA GLN A 361 -24.12 3.15 11.20
C GLN A 361 -23.90 4.05 12.42
N TYR A 362 -22.96 4.99 12.38
CA TYR A 362 -22.72 5.96 13.45
C TYR A 362 -23.93 6.86 13.68
N ALA A 363 -24.54 7.39 12.62
CA ALA A 363 -25.73 8.22 12.74
C ALA A 363 -26.90 7.44 13.39
N MET A 364 -27.10 6.18 13.01
CA MET A 364 -28.13 5.32 13.61
C MET A 364 -27.88 5.09 15.11
N LEU A 365 -26.64 4.80 15.51
CA LEU A 365 -26.28 4.62 16.91
C LEU A 365 -26.55 5.91 17.71
N LYS A 366 -26.17 7.06 17.18
CA LYS A 366 -26.39 8.38 17.80
C LYS A 366 -27.87 8.67 17.96
N ILE A 367 -28.71 8.41 16.95
CA ILE A 367 -30.18 8.60 17.02
C ILE A 367 -30.79 7.70 18.09
N ASN A 368 -30.30 6.50 18.32
CA ASN A 368 -30.75 5.57 19.34
C ASN A 368 -30.16 5.85 20.75
N GLY A 369 -29.54 7.01 20.96
CA GLY A 369 -29.04 7.44 22.28
C GLY A 369 -27.68 6.86 22.67
N TYR A 370 -26.97 6.17 21.78
CA TYR A 370 -25.62 5.69 22.06
C TYR A 370 -24.59 6.82 21.85
N THR A 371 -23.63 6.92 22.77
CA THR A 371 -22.48 7.79 22.59
C THR A 371 -21.53 7.14 21.58
N VAL A 372 -21.34 7.80 20.46
CA VAL A 372 -20.40 7.34 19.41
C VAL A 372 -19.31 8.39 19.25
N ASN A 373 -18.08 8.01 19.54
CA ASN A 373 -16.92 8.84 19.26
C ASN A 373 -16.51 8.58 17.80
N VAL A 374 -16.84 9.51 16.91
CA VAL A 374 -16.33 9.49 15.54
C VAL A 374 -14.95 10.13 15.59
N SER A 375 -13.91 9.34 15.27
CA SER A 375 -12.56 9.89 15.15
C SER A 375 -12.54 10.87 13.97
N VAL A 376 -12.05 12.07 14.21
CA VAL A 376 -11.92 13.14 13.19
C VAL A 376 -10.49 13.30 12.67
N GLU A 377 -9.52 12.70 13.37
CA GLU A 377 -8.10 12.65 12.98
C GLU A 377 -7.49 11.28 13.28
#